data_02f8c662ffab3e40ea53e52856bc5979
#
_entry.id   02f8c662ffab3e40ea53e52856bc5979
#
_cell.length_a   1.000
_cell.length_b   1.000
_cell.length_c   1.000
_cell.angle_alpha   90.00
_cell.angle_beta   90.00
_cell.angle_gamma   90.00
#
_symmetry.space_group_name_H-M   'P 1'
#
loop_
_entity.id
_entity.type
_entity.pdbx_description
1 polymer ?
#
loop_
_entity_poly.entity_id
_entity_poly.type
_entity_poly.pdbx_seq_one_letter_code
_entity_poly.pdbx_strand_id
1 'polypeptide(L)'
;MKIGYICKQVAREILLFSCFCSKIDTWRKNMYEQFGIKKEIENLSIKVENAIKEQFAEIDRICEINSMKVLKAFQDNGLSETHFNTSTGYGIDEPGRNKIEDIYASIFKAEDALVRAQLISGTHALAITLGALLRPGDTMLSISGEPYDTLQTVIGFGENPSQSSLKAYNINYEQIDLIDNNFDISKIVERVSKKDIKLIEIQKSIGYSTRKSLTISQIEKVIKEIRKVNTEVIIMVDNCYGEFVEEKEPIEVGADIIVGSLMKNLGAGIATSGAYIVGRKDLIRLCAERLTSPGIGKEIGPSLGQNTNFLKGLFFAPSVVASALKTAVFASKILEELGYNANPRFNEKRGDIVQTLIFNDKEKLIKFCQGIQSASPVDSFAIPEPGDMGGYEDKVIMAAGTFTEGSTIELSCDGPIREPYIAYMQGGLTYQYGKIGILKAISNM
;
A
#
# COMPACT_ATOMS: atom_id res chain seq x y z
N MET A 1 25.68 61.74 0.79
CA MET A 1 26.54 60.67 1.38
C MET A 1 25.75 59.44 1.85
N LYS A 2 24.57 59.52 2.45
CA LYS A 2 23.78 58.35 2.94
C LYS A 2 23.29 57.36 1.88
N ILE A 3 22.89 57.86 0.70
CA ILE A 3 22.30 57.01 -0.38
C ILE A 3 23.39 56.09 -1.00
N GLY A 4 24.60 56.58 -1.19
CA GLY A 4 25.69 55.77 -1.73
C GLY A 4 26.18 54.64 -0.78
N TYR A 5 25.97 54.79 0.53
CA TYR A 5 26.29 53.77 1.53
C TYR A 5 25.28 52.66 1.50
N ILE A 6 23.98 52.99 1.41
CA ILE A 6 22.86 52.02 1.32
C ILE A 6 22.98 51.20 0.03
N CYS A 7 23.25 51.82 -1.13
CA CYS A 7 23.44 51.09 -2.38
C CYS A 7 24.63 50.12 -2.34
N LYS A 8 25.75 50.47 -1.67
CA LYS A 8 26.87 49.53 -1.48
C LYS A 8 26.58 48.40 -0.55
N GLN A 9 25.76 48.63 0.50
CA GLN A 9 25.36 47.58 1.43
C GLN A 9 24.41 46.56 0.77
N VAL A 10 23.40 47.03 0.03
CA VAL A 10 22.49 46.21 -0.75
C VAL A 10 23.22 45.39 -1.82
N ALA A 11 24.14 46.01 -2.56
CA ALA A 11 24.95 45.31 -3.55
C ALA A 11 25.85 44.22 -2.91
N ARG A 12 26.37 44.46 -1.71
CA ARG A 12 27.16 43.47 -0.95
C ARG A 12 26.30 42.30 -0.46
N GLU A 13 25.10 42.56 -0.01
CA GLU A 13 24.14 41.50 0.40
C GLU A 13 23.68 40.66 -0.79
N ILE A 14 23.40 41.27 -1.94
CA ILE A 14 23.04 40.55 -3.19
C ILE A 14 24.22 39.67 -3.64
N LEU A 15 25.47 40.19 -3.56
CA LEU A 15 26.66 39.41 -3.91
C LEU A 15 26.91 38.26 -2.92
N LEU A 16 26.68 38.45 -1.63
CA LEU A 16 26.77 37.40 -0.61
C LEU A 16 25.69 36.34 -0.81
N PHE A 17 24.45 36.74 -1.12
CA PHE A 17 23.35 35.85 -1.43
C PHE A 17 23.62 35.03 -2.70
N SER A 18 24.12 35.68 -3.77
CA SER A 18 24.55 35.03 -5.01
C SER A 18 25.70 34.04 -4.79
N CYS A 19 26.67 34.39 -3.99
CA CYS A 19 27.80 33.52 -3.62
C CYS A 19 27.34 32.35 -2.75
N PHE A 20 26.38 32.58 -1.84
CA PHE A 20 25.79 31.55 -1.01
C PHE A 20 24.96 30.57 -1.86
N CYS A 21 24.14 31.08 -2.76
CA CYS A 21 23.37 30.24 -3.72
C CYS A 21 24.32 29.42 -4.60
N SER A 22 25.40 30.01 -5.14
CA SER A 22 26.37 29.28 -5.96
C SER A 22 27.13 28.19 -5.19
N LYS A 23 27.43 28.42 -3.92
CA LYS A 23 28.03 27.38 -3.04
C LYS A 23 27.06 26.26 -2.73
N ILE A 24 25.77 26.54 -2.48
CA ILE A 24 24.73 25.54 -2.29
C ILE A 24 24.56 24.72 -3.56
N ASP A 25 24.50 25.35 -4.73
CA ASP A 25 24.38 24.66 -6.01
C ASP A 25 25.59 23.76 -6.30
N THR A 26 26.81 24.24 -5.99
CA THR A 26 28.03 23.43 -6.14
C THR A 26 28.05 22.25 -5.18
N TRP A 27 27.64 22.46 -3.92
CA TRP A 27 27.52 21.39 -2.93
C TRP A 27 26.46 20.35 -3.34
N ARG A 28 25.30 20.79 -3.80
CA ARG A 28 24.22 19.93 -4.30
C ARG A 28 24.65 19.10 -5.52
N LYS A 29 25.38 19.70 -6.46
CA LYS A 29 25.96 19.02 -7.63
C LYS A 29 26.90 17.88 -7.21
N ASN A 30 27.78 18.12 -6.24
CA ASN A 30 28.73 17.11 -5.76
C ASN A 30 28.01 15.96 -5.03
N MET A 31 26.86 16.21 -4.39
CA MET A 31 26.10 15.17 -3.69
C MET A 31 25.45 14.16 -4.67
N TYR A 32 24.77 14.61 -5.72
CA TYR A 32 24.19 13.70 -6.70
C TYR A 32 25.23 12.84 -7.41
N GLU A 33 26.38 13.42 -7.73
CA GLU A 33 27.52 12.70 -8.33
C GLU A 33 28.07 11.59 -7.41
N GLN A 34 28.11 11.82 -6.10
CA GLN A 34 28.52 10.82 -5.10
C GLN A 34 27.59 9.59 -5.07
N PHE A 35 26.30 9.77 -5.40
CA PHE A 35 25.37 8.68 -5.57
C PHE A 35 25.40 8.03 -6.97
N GLY A 36 26.32 8.46 -7.86
CA GLY A 36 26.39 7.95 -9.23
C GLY A 36 25.25 8.42 -10.13
N ILE A 37 24.54 9.49 -9.73
CA ILE A 37 23.45 10.05 -10.53
C ILE A 37 24.01 10.92 -11.64
N LYS A 38 23.71 10.56 -12.89
CA LYS A 38 24.17 11.29 -14.08
C LYS A 38 23.60 12.70 -14.12
N LYS A 39 24.43 13.65 -14.58
CA LYS A 39 24.05 15.08 -14.59
C LYS A 39 22.82 15.40 -15.45
N GLU A 40 22.65 14.71 -16.54
CA GLU A 40 21.45 14.81 -17.39
C GLU A 40 20.18 14.40 -16.65
N ILE A 41 20.24 13.34 -15.82
CA ILE A 41 19.12 12.85 -15.00
C ILE A 41 18.81 13.83 -13.86
N GLU A 42 19.83 14.41 -13.22
CA GLU A 42 19.64 15.49 -12.24
C GLU A 42 18.89 16.68 -12.86
N ASN A 43 19.32 17.16 -14.04
CA ASN A 43 18.67 18.27 -14.73
C ASN A 43 17.21 17.93 -15.13
N LEU A 44 16.98 16.72 -15.60
CA LEU A 44 15.65 16.23 -15.92
C LEU A 44 14.75 16.21 -14.67
N SER A 45 15.29 15.81 -13.51
CA SER A 45 14.53 15.78 -12.26
C SER A 45 13.96 17.12 -11.87
N ILE A 46 14.70 18.21 -12.07
CA ILE A 46 14.26 19.59 -11.78
C ILE A 46 13.08 19.98 -12.70
N LYS A 47 13.17 19.63 -13.99
CA LYS A 47 12.08 19.85 -14.95
C LYS A 47 10.82 19.09 -14.55
N VAL A 48 10.99 17.83 -14.17
CA VAL A 48 9.88 16.94 -13.76
C VAL A 48 9.21 17.47 -12.50
N GLU A 49 9.95 17.83 -11.45
CA GLU A 49 9.37 18.39 -10.21
C GLU A 49 8.54 19.66 -10.47
N ASN A 50 8.97 20.49 -11.42
CA ASN A 50 8.17 21.67 -11.80
C ASN A 50 6.86 21.29 -12.49
N ALA A 51 6.83 20.20 -13.25
CA ALA A 51 5.67 19.75 -14.01
C ALA A 51 4.61 19.04 -13.16
N ILE A 52 4.95 18.52 -11.98
CA ILE A 52 4.08 17.70 -11.12
C ILE A 52 3.60 18.43 -9.85
N LYS A 53 3.78 19.74 -9.76
CA LYS A 53 3.43 20.52 -8.56
C LYS A 53 1.95 20.43 -8.18
N GLU A 54 1.06 20.39 -9.15
CA GLU A 54 -0.38 20.28 -8.92
C GLU A 54 -0.74 18.93 -8.31
N GLN A 55 -0.13 17.83 -8.80
CA GLN A 55 -0.33 16.50 -8.25
C GLN A 55 0.19 16.41 -6.81
N PHE A 56 1.32 17.03 -6.53
CA PHE A 56 1.88 17.09 -5.18
C PHE A 56 0.97 17.87 -4.22
N ALA A 57 0.42 19.01 -4.66
CA ALA A 57 -0.51 19.79 -3.85
C ALA A 57 -1.78 19.00 -3.50
N GLU A 58 -2.33 18.24 -4.44
CA GLU A 58 -3.50 17.38 -4.18
C GLU A 58 -3.16 16.24 -3.22
N ILE A 59 -1.99 15.61 -3.36
CA ILE A 59 -1.53 14.58 -2.40
C ILE A 59 -1.37 15.18 -1.00
N ASP A 60 -0.83 16.38 -0.86
CA ASP A 60 -0.69 17.07 0.42
C ASP A 60 -2.04 17.39 1.06
N ARG A 61 -3.03 17.80 0.26
CA ARG A 61 -4.40 18.04 0.73
C ARG A 61 -5.05 16.77 1.28
N ILE A 62 -4.92 15.64 0.57
CA ILE A 62 -5.44 14.34 1.02
C ILE A 62 -4.71 13.88 2.31
N CYS A 63 -3.39 14.07 2.36
CA CYS A 63 -2.59 13.78 3.54
C CYS A 63 -3.07 14.55 4.77
N GLU A 64 -3.37 15.85 4.64
CA GLU A 64 -3.89 16.68 5.73
C GLU A 64 -5.23 16.13 6.25
N ILE A 65 -6.16 15.79 5.35
CA ILE A 65 -7.48 15.23 5.71
C ILE A 65 -7.30 13.91 6.48
N ASN A 66 -6.48 12.99 5.99
CA ASN A 66 -6.25 11.71 6.65
C ASN A 66 -5.49 11.86 7.97
N SER A 67 -4.56 12.82 8.07
CA SER A 67 -3.87 13.15 9.33
C SER A 67 -4.86 13.67 10.38
N MET A 68 -5.83 14.51 9.98
CA MET A 68 -6.89 14.96 10.88
C MET A 68 -7.77 13.81 11.35
N LYS A 69 -8.13 12.86 10.48
CA LYS A 69 -8.90 11.66 10.86
C LYS A 69 -8.16 10.83 11.91
N VAL A 70 -6.86 10.58 11.69
CA VAL A 70 -6.03 9.79 12.62
C VAL A 70 -5.91 10.51 13.94
N LEU A 71 -5.55 11.80 13.95
CA LEU A 71 -5.41 12.59 15.19
C LEU A 71 -6.73 12.63 15.96
N LYS A 72 -7.84 12.87 15.28
CA LYS A 72 -9.18 12.91 15.89
C LYS A 72 -9.54 11.56 16.51
N ALA A 73 -9.28 10.44 15.82
CA ALA A 73 -9.54 9.11 16.36
C ALA A 73 -8.70 8.82 17.62
N PHE A 74 -7.43 9.23 17.66
CA PHE A 74 -6.57 9.10 18.85
C PHE A 74 -7.15 9.86 20.05
N GLN A 75 -7.61 11.09 19.82
CA GLN A 75 -8.17 11.95 20.85
C GLN A 75 -9.54 11.44 21.35
N ASP A 76 -10.44 11.09 20.43
CA ASP A 76 -11.79 10.65 20.76
C ASP A 76 -11.80 9.32 21.52
N ASN A 77 -10.84 8.45 21.23
CA ASN A 77 -10.66 7.19 21.95
C ASN A 77 -9.82 7.34 23.22
N GLY A 78 -9.40 8.54 23.59
CA GLY A 78 -8.67 8.80 24.83
C GLY A 78 -7.35 8.01 24.91
N LEU A 79 -6.55 8.00 23.82
CA LEU A 79 -5.25 7.34 23.85
C LEU A 79 -4.38 7.95 24.95
N SER A 80 -3.84 7.12 25.85
CA SER A 80 -2.97 7.52 26.93
C SER A 80 -1.67 6.74 26.94
N GLU A 81 -0.68 7.21 27.70
CA GLU A 81 0.64 6.59 27.82
C GLU A 81 0.55 5.12 28.30
N THR A 82 -0.44 4.78 29.09
CA THR A 82 -0.64 3.42 29.61
C THR A 82 -0.95 2.40 28.51
N HIS A 83 -1.49 2.84 27.37
CA HIS A 83 -1.80 1.97 26.24
C HIS A 83 -0.55 1.53 25.44
N PHE A 84 0.62 2.12 25.72
CA PHE A 84 1.89 1.68 25.15
C PHE A 84 2.52 0.48 25.89
N ASN A 85 1.98 0.13 27.06
CA ASN A 85 2.45 -1.03 27.80
C ASN A 85 2.28 -2.32 26.99
N THR A 86 3.16 -3.26 27.22
CA THR A 86 3.16 -4.56 26.54
C THR A 86 2.57 -5.64 27.45
N SER A 87 2.06 -6.69 26.81
CA SER A 87 1.70 -7.94 27.49
C SER A 87 2.45 -9.14 26.89
N THR A 88 2.51 -10.20 27.68
CA THR A 88 3.05 -11.51 27.32
C THR A 88 2.07 -12.61 27.71
N GLY A 89 2.37 -13.86 27.41
CA GLY A 89 1.52 -15.00 27.72
C GLY A 89 0.19 -14.93 26.95
N TYR A 90 -0.92 -15.00 27.66
CA TYR A 90 -2.26 -14.95 27.00
C TYR A 90 -2.67 -13.54 26.60
N GLY A 91 -2.14 -12.49 27.24
CA GLY A 91 -2.54 -11.10 26.98
C GLY A 91 -4.03 -10.89 27.18
N ILE A 92 -4.62 -11.41 28.27
CA ILE A 92 -6.04 -11.29 28.59
C ILE A 92 -6.35 -9.81 28.85
N ASP A 93 -7.42 -9.28 28.25
CA ASP A 93 -7.92 -7.92 28.45
C ASP A 93 -6.87 -6.82 28.33
N GLU A 94 -5.89 -6.99 27.41
CA GLU A 94 -4.82 -6.03 27.23
C GLU A 94 -5.34 -4.65 26.77
N PRO A 95 -5.22 -3.57 27.61
CA PRO A 95 -5.83 -2.28 27.28
C PRO A 95 -5.25 -1.62 26.04
N GLY A 96 -3.93 -1.77 25.79
CA GLY A 96 -3.26 -1.18 24.64
C GLY A 96 -3.71 -1.78 23.32
N ARG A 97 -3.77 -3.11 23.26
CA ARG A 97 -4.30 -3.85 22.11
C ARG A 97 -5.75 -3.46 21.81
N ASN A 98 -6.61 -3.49 22.84
CA ASN A 98 -8.02 -3.14 22.69
C ASN A 98 -8.18 -1.69 22.20
N LYS A 99 -7.38 -0.76 22.75
CA LYS A 99 -7.37 0.65 22.34
C LYS A 99 -6.96 0.83 20.86
N ILE A 100 -5.98 0.09 20.38
CA ILE A 100 -5.59 0.11 18.96
C ILE A 100 -6.76 -0.32 18.07
N GLU A 101 -7.48 -1.38 18.44
CA GLU A 101 -8.63 -1.86 17.70
C GLU A 101 -9.77 -0.85 17.66
N ASP A 102 -10.07 -0.17 18.79
CA ASP A 102 -11.05 0.92 18.86
C ASP A 102 -10.66 2.10 17.93
N ILE A 103 -9.38 2.47 17.93
CA ILE A 103 -8.86 3.55 17.07
C ILE A 103 -9.00 3.18 15.58
N TYR A 104 -8.64 1.94 15.20
CA TYR A 104 -8.81 1.48 13.83
C TYR A 104 -10.28 1.50 13.41
N ALA A 105 -11.17 0.96 14.23
CA ALA A 105 -12.61 1.00 13.96
C ALA A 105 -13.10 2.44 13.75
N SER A 106 -12.65 3.38 14.60
CA SER A 106 -13.00 4.80 14.51
C SER A 106 -12.51 5.45 13.21
N ILE A 107 -11.24 5.22 12.79
CA ILE A 107 -10.66 5.78 11.57
C ILE A 107 -11.43 5.31 10.33
N PHE A 108 -11.72 4.01 10.25
CA PHE A 108 -12.39 3.39 9.11
C PHE A 108 -13.93 3.50 9.15
N LYS A 109 -14.50 4.14 10.18
CA LYS A 109 -15.96 4.22 10.41
C LYS A 109 -16.63 2.85 10.47
N ALA A 110 -15.96 1.89 11.06
CA ALA A 110 -16.41 0.52 11.24
C ALA A 110 -16.96 0.29 12.65
N GLU A 111 -17.65 -0.84 12.85
CA GLU A 111 -18.18 -1.23 14.15
C GLU A 111 -17.13 -1.85 15.06
N ASP A 112 -16.14 -2.56 14.48
CA ASP A 112 -15.10 -3.26 15.22
C ASP A 112 -13.84 -3.48 14.35
N ALA A 113 -12.73 -3.86 14.99
CA ALA A 113 -11.47 -4.16 14.33
C ALA A 113 -10.74 -5.30 15.04
N LEU A 114 -9.87 -5.99 14.29
CA LEU A 114 -8.89 -6.96 14.76
C LEU A 114 -7.52 -6.56 14.21
N VAL A 115 -6.64 -6.07 15.09
CA VAL A 115 -5.31 -5.56 14.72
C VAL A 115 -4.25 -6.32 15.52
N ARG A 116 -3.53 -7.23 14.88
CA ARG A 116 -2.73 -8.23 15.59
C ARG A 116 -1.38 -8.49 14.93
N ALA A 117 -0.35 -8.62 15.75
CA ALA A 117 0.93 -9.16 15.32
C ALA A 117 0.85 -10.66 14.93
N GLN A 118 -0.09 -11.38 15.52
CA GLN A 118 -0.37 -12.78 15.21
C GLN A 118 -0.98 -12.99 13.81
N LEU A 119 -1.52 -11.96 13.19
CA LEU A 119 -1.81 -11.91 11.76
C LEU A 119 -0.54 -11.57 11.01
N ILE A 120 0.29 -12.54 10.68
CA ILE A 120 1.68 -12.37 10.23
C ILE A 120 1.84 -11.72 8.84
N SER A 121 0.77 -11.62 8.07
CA SER A 121 0.78 -11.00 6.73
C SER A 121 -0.64 -10.63 6.28
N GLY A 122 -0.75 -9.82 5.21
CA GLY A 122 -2.03 -9.55 4.56
C GLY A 122 -2.70 -10.83 4.02
N THR A 123 -1.93 -11.72 3.40
CA THR A 123 -2.44 -13.02 2.93
C THR A 123 -2.98 -13.88 4.08
N HIS A 124 -2.30 -13.88 5.23
CA HIS A 124 -2.82 -14.59 6.41
C HIS A 124 -4.13 -13.98 6.91
N ALA A 125 -4.23 -12.65 6.97
CA ALA A 125 -5.48 -11.99 7.35
C ALA A 125 -6.62 -12.27 6.38
N LEU A 126 -6.36 -12.31 5.08
CA LEU A 126 -7.33 -12.71 4.04
C LEU A 126 -7.76 -14.17 4.24
N ALA A 127 -6.81 -15.10 4.44
CA ALA A 127 -7.09 -16.51 4.66
C ALA A 127 -7.95 -16.74 5.93
N ILE A 128 -7.64 -16.03 7.03
CA ILE A 128 -8.43 -16.04 8.26
C ILE A 128 -9.84 -15.53 8.00
N THR A 129 -9.97 -14.39 7.30
CA THR A 129 -11.27 -13.77 6.99
C THR A 129 -12.14 -14.70 6.14
N LEU A 130 -11.61 -15.22 5.04
CA LEU A 130 -12.33 -16.15 4.17
C LEU A 130 -12.70 -17.43 4.90
N GLY A 131 -11.78 -18.05 5.64
CA GLY A 131 -12.05 -19.24 6.43
C GLY A 131 -13.02 -19.02 7.62
N ALA A 132 -13.15 -17.77 8.09
CA ALA A 132 -14.09 -17.38 9.13
C ALA A 132 -15.53 -17.21 8.57
N LEU A 133 -15.65 -16.69 7.35
CA LEU A 133 -16.94 -16.26 6.78
C LEU A 133 -17.56 -17.25 5.82
N LEU A 134 -16.77 -18.16 5.25
CA LEU A 134 -17.23 -19.18 4.29
C LEU A 134 -17.37 -20.56 4.95
N ARG A 135 -18.37 -21.31 4.49
CA ARG A 135 -18.65 -22.68 4.92
C ARG A 135 -18.67 -23.60 3.69
N PRO A 136 -18.51 -24.94 3.87
CA PRO A 136 -18.65 -25.89 2.77
C PRO A 136 -19.94 -25.71 2.01
N GLY A 137 -19.87 -25.55 0.70
CA GLY A 137 -21.00 -25.27 -0.19
C GLY A 137 -21.21 -23.78 -0.50
N ASP A 138 -20.62 -22.85 0.28
CA ASP A 138 -20.69 -21.41 -0.02
C ASP A 138 -19.91 -21.07 -1.29
N THR A 139 -20.31 -19.98 -1.95
CA THR A 139 -19.64 -19.43 -3.11
C THR A 139 -19.03 -18.04 -2.79
N MET A 140 -17.74 -17.89 -3.07
CA MET A 140 -17.01 -16.63 -3.13
C MET A 140 -16.99 -16.13 -4.56
N LEU A 141 -17.32 -14.85 -4.78
CA LEU A 141 -17.26 -14.20 -6.09
C LEU A 141 -16.23 -13.06 -6.06
N SER A 142 -15.12 -13.18 -6.82
CA SER A 142 -14.27 -12.03 -7.11
C SER A 142 -14.88 -11.21 -8.25
N ILE A 143 -15.00 -9.90 -8.06
CA ILE A 143 -15.54 -8.96 -9.08
C ILE A 143 -14.50 -7.98 -9.61
N SER A 144 -13.27 -8.11 -9.18
CA SER A 144 -12.12 -7.33 -9.62
C SER A 144 -11.18 -8.10 -10.56
N GLY A 145 -11.65 -9.23 -11.08
CA GLY A 145 -10.87 -10.17 -11.87
C GLY A 145 -10.14 -11.19 -11.00
N GLU A 146 -9.07 -11.73 -11.56
CA GLU A 146 -8.25 -12.74 -10.88
C GLU A 146 -7.57 -12.14 -9.65
N PRO A 147 -7.67 -12.79 -8.47
CA PRO A 147 -7.02 -12.32 -7.25
C PRO A 147 -5.49 -12.41 -7.34
N TYR A 148 -4.82 -11.70 -6.42
CA TYR A 148 -3.37 -11.72 -6.29
C TYR A 148 -2.83 -13.14 -6.07
N ASP A 149 -1.64 -13.44 -6.62
CA ASP A 149 -1.05 -14.78 -6.70
C ASP A 149 -1.12 -15.59 -5.37
N THR A 150 -0.77 -14.97 -4.25
CA THR A 150 -0.82 -15.68 -2.95
C THR A 150 -2.25 -15.98 -2.49
N LEU A 151 -3.23 -15.17 -2.89
CA LEU A 151 -4.64 -15.44 -2.60
C LEU A 151 -5.20 -16.55 -3.50
N GLN A 152 -4.73 -16.67 -4.75
CA GLN A 152 -5.06 -17.80 -5.63
C GLN A 152 -4.70 -19.14 -4.97
N THR A 153 -3.52 -19.20 -4.34
CA THR A 153 -3.10 -20.40 -3.59
C THR A 153 -4.04 -20.70 -2.40
N VAL A 154 -4.49 -19.68 -1.67
CA VAL A 154 -5.47 -19.83 -0.58
C VAL A 154 -6.82 -20.33 -1.12
N ILE A 155 -7.26 -19.82 -2.27
CA ILE A 155 -8.52 -20.28 -2.92
C ILE A 155 -8.38 -21.72 -3.43
N GLY A 156 -7.23 -22.08 -3.96
CA GLY A 156 -6.93 -23.42 -4.48
C GLY A 156 -6.90 -23.47 -6.00
N PHE A 157 -6.23 -22.47 -6.62
CA PHE A 157 -5.93 -22.49 -8.05
C PHE A 157 -4.85 -23.52 -8.37
N GLY A 158 -4.73 -23.84 -9.67
CA GLY A 158 -3.76 -24.81 -10.19
C GLY A 158 -4.25 -26.27 -10.17
N GLU A 159 -3.42 -27.15 -10.75
CA GLU A 159 -3.76 -28.58 -10.90
C GLU A 159 -3.71 -29.36 -9.58
N ASN A 160 -2.81 -28.98 -8.68
CA ASN A 160 -2.60 -29.64 -7.39
C ASN A 160 -2.80 -28.67 -6.22
N PRO A 161 -4.04 -28.20 -5.94
CA PRO A 161 -4.29 -27.25 -4.87
C PRO A 161 -3.96 -27.85 -3.49
N SER A 162 -3.52 -26.99 -2.59
CA SER A 162 -3.27 -27.36 -1.20
C SER A 162 -4.50 -27.98 -0.54
N GLN A 163 -4.32 -29.00 0.28
CA GLN A 163 -5.39 -29.58 1.11
C GLN A 163 -5.90 -28.61 2.19
N SER A 164 -5.23 -27.48 2.36
CA SER A 164 -5.65 -26.37 3.23
C SER A 164 -6.31 -25.22 2.47
N SER A 165 -6.53 -25.36 1.14
CA SER A 165 -7.20 -24.35 0.33
C SER A 165 -8.72 -24.34 0.53
N LEU A 166 -9.39 -23.24 0.17
CA LEU A 166 -10.86 -23.13 0.22
C LEU A 166 -11.52 -24.21 -0.63
N LYS A 167 -10.95 -24.52 -1.79
CA LYS A 167 -11.44 -25.59 -2.69
C LYS A 167 -11.45 -26.96 -1.99
N ALA A 168 -10.41 -27.27 -1.18
CA ALA A 168 -10.34 -28.52 -0.43
C ALA A 168 -11.42 -28.63 0.66
N TYR A 169 -11.91 -27.48 1.15
CA TYR A 169 -13.04 -27.40 2.08
C TYR A 169 -14.40 -27.28 1.39
N ASN A 170 -14.48 -27.59 0.07
CA ASN A 170 -15.70 -27.52 -0.72
C ASN A 170 -16.33 -26.11 -0.75
N ILE A 171 -15.51 -25.08 -0.81
CA ILE A 171 -15.92 -23.69 -1.04
C ILE A 171 -15.74 -23.40 -2.52
N ASN A 172 -16.76 -22.86 -3.16
CA ASN A 172 -16.77 -22.54 -4.58
C ASN A 172 -16.19 -21.16 -4.82
N TYR A 173 -15.50 -21.02 -5.96
CA TYR A 173 -14.96 -19.75 -6.44
C TYR A 173 -15.53 -19.41 -7.81
N GLU A 174 -15.93 -18.17 -7.98
CA GLU A 174 -16.33 -17.58 -9.26
C GLU A 174 -15.63 -16.23 -9.43
N GLN A 175 -15.51 -15.78 -10.67
CA GLN A 175 -14.90 -14.49 -10.98
C GLN A 175 -15.65 -13.77 -12.10
N ILE A 176 -15.65 -12.44 -12.02
CA ILE A 176 -16.05 -11.52 -13.07
C ILE A 176 -14.92 -10.53 -13.29
N ASP A 177 -14.43 -10.50 -14.52
CA ASP A 177 -13.33 -9.62 -14.89
C ASP A 177 -13.80 -8.17 -15.07
N LEU A 178 -12.87 -7.24 -14.93
CA LEU A 178 -13.08 -5.83 -15.24
C LEU A 178 -13.14 -5.64 -16.77
N ILE A 179 -13.96 -4.69 -17.21
CA ILE A 179 -14.01 -4.20 -18.59
C ILE A 179 -13.43 -2.79 -18.63
N ASP A 180 -12.37 -2.59 -19.38
CA ASP A 180 -11.68 -1.29 -19.50
C ASP A 180 -11.36 -0.65 -18.12
N ASN A 181 -10.83 -1.45 -17.19
CA ASN A 181 -10.54 -1.09 -15.80
C ASN A 181 -11.75 -0.65 -14.97
N ASN A 182 -12.96 -1.04 -15.35
CA ASN A 182 -14.20 -0.78 -14.60
C ASN A 182 -14.93 -2.08 -14.31
N PHE A 183 -15.76 -2.09 -13.27
CA PHE A 183 -16.62 -3.21 -12.96
C PHE A 183 -17.65 -3.46 -14.07
N ASP A 184 -17.82 -4.69 -14.49
CA ASP A 184 -18.97 -5.13 -15.30
C ASP A 184 -20.22 -5.18 -14.43
N ILE A 185 -20.80 -4.02 -14.17
CA ILE A 185 -21.92 -3.87 -13.26
C ILE A 185 -23.12 -4.73 -13.70
N SER A 186 -23.38 -4.84 -15.01
CA SER A 186 -24.50 -5.60 -15.53
C SER A 186 -24.36 -7.09 -15.21
N LYS A 187 -23.20 -7.68 -15.48
CA LYS A 187 -22.91 -9.09 -15.19
C LYS A 187 -22.86 -9.37 -13.69
N ILE A 188 -22.30 -8.44 -12.90
CA ILE A 188 -22.26 -8.55 -11.44
C ILE A 188 -23.67 -8.55 -10.85
N VAL A 189 -24.52 -7.59 -11.22
CA VAL A 189 -25.90 -7.50 -10.74
C VAL A 189 -26.73 -8.74 -11.14
N GLU A 190 -26.61 -9.21 -12.39
CA GLU A 190 -27.25 -10.44 -12.85
C GLU A 190 -26.84 -11.64 -11.98
N ARG A 191 -25.52 -11.81 -11.75
CA ARG A 191 -25.00 -12.95 -10.98
C ARG A 191 -25.43 -12.91 -9.52
N VAL A 192 -25.33 -11.74 -8.88
CA VAL A 192 -25.64 -11.56 -7.45
C VAL A 192 -27.14 -11.61 -7.15
N SER A 193 -28.00 -11.34 -8.15
CA SER A 193 -29.47 -11.43 -8.02
C SER A 193 -29.96 -12.85 -7.71
N LYS A 194 -29.16 -13.88 -8.01
CA LYS A 194 -29.48 -15.29 -7.70
C LYS A 194 -29.42 -15.61 -6.21
N LYS A 195 -28.82 -14.75 -5.40
CA LYS A 195 -28.70 -14.80 -3.93
C LYS A 195 -28.03 -16.07 -3.36
N ASP A 196 -27.22 -16.75 -4.14
CA ASP A 196 -26.42 -17.92 -3.75
C ASP A 196 -24.93 -17.59 -3.54
N ILE A 197 -24.51 -16.34 -3.78
CA ILE A 197 -23.19 -15.83 -3.43
C ILE A 197 -23.18 -15.45 -1.95
N LYS A 198 -22.25 -16.03 -1.20
CA LYS A 198 -22.06 -15.74 0.22
C LYS A 198 -21.21 -14.51 0.45
N LEU A 199 -20.11 -14.37 -0.32
CA LEU A 199 -19.14 -13.31 -0.16
C LEU A 199 -18.66 -12.81 -1.53
N ILE A 200 -18.63 -11.49 -1.68
CA ILE A 200 -17.99 -10.80 -2.79
C ILE A 200 -16.63 -10.29 -2.32
N GLU A 201 -15.58 -10.56 -3.10
CA GLU A 201 -14.24 -10.05 -2.90
C GLU A 201 -13.95 -8.97 -3.94
N ILE A 202 -13.35 -7.87 -3.47
CA ILE A 202 -12.84 -6.78 -4.29
C ILE A 202 -11.38 -6.55 -3.91
N GLN A 203 -10.45 -6.83 -4.82
CA GLN A 203 -9.05 -6.45 -4.67
C GLN A 203 -8.83 -5.04 -5.20
N LYS A 204 -8.56 -4.07 -4.31
CA LYS A 204 -8.38 -2.66 -4.68
C LYS A 204 -7.11 -2.41 -5.47
N SER A 205 -5.98 -2.95 -5.01
CA SER A 205 -4.68 -2.82 -5.66
C SER A 205 -4.53 -3.72 -6.88
N ILE A 206 -3.57 -3.37 -7.72
CA ILE A 206 -3.32 -4.08 -9.00
C ILE A 206 -2.68 -5.46 -8.84
N GLY A 207 -1.96 -5.72 -7.74
CA GLY A 207 -1.09 -6.91 -7.68
C GLY A 207 -0.05 -6.88 -8.80
N TYR A 208 0.23 -8.03 -9.41
CA TYR A 208 1.08 -8.13 -10.61
C TYR A 208 0.28 -8.10 -11.93
N SER A 209 -0.90 -7.49 -11.92
CA SER A 209 -1.69 -7.32 -13.14
C SER A 209 -1.32 -6.01 -13.87
N THR A 210 -1.83 -5.87 -15.09
CA THR A 210 -1.66 -4.67 -15.92
C THR A 210 -2.85 -3.70 -15.84
N ARG A 211 -3.90 -4.06 -15.05
CA ARG A 211 -5.06 -3.20 -14.83
C ARG A 211 -4.71 -1.97 -14.01
N LYS A 212 -5.61 -1.01 -13.94
CA LYS A 212 -5.51 0.09 -12.97
C LYS A 212 -6.04 -0.34 -11.61
N SER A 213 -5.53 0.27 -10.53
CA SER A 213 -6.12 0.14 -9.21
C SER A 213 -7.52 0.75 -9.16
N LEU A 214 -8.38 0.19 -8.30
CA LEU A 214 -9.76 0.61 -8.17
C LEU A 214 -9.87 1.80 -7.21
N THR A 215 -10.56 2.84 -7.64
CA THR A 215 -10.85 4.02 -6.83
C THR A 215 -12.05 3.79 -5.93
N ILE A 216 -12.13 4.53 -4.82
CA ILE A 216 -13.29 4.47 -3.91
C ILE A 216 -14.59 4.80 -4.64
N SER A 217 -14.57 5.71 -5.61
CA SER A 217 -15.77 6.04 -6.39
C SER A 217 -16.28 4.88 -7.26
N GLN A 218 -15.37 4.06 -7.81
CA GLN A 218 -15.76 2.85 -8.55
C GLN A 218 -16.34 1.80 -7.60
N ILE A 219 -15.69 1.59 -6.44
CA ILE A 219 -16.17 0.67 -5.39
C ILE A 219 -17.56 1.12 -4.88
N GLU A 220 -17.73 2.40 -4.58
CA GLU A 220 -19.04 2.96 -4.17
C GLU A 220 -20.14 2.66 -5.19
N LYS A 221 -19.85 2.87 -6.46
CA LYS A 221 -20.81 2.64 -7.55
C LYS A 221 -21.23 1.19 -7.64
N VAL A 222 -20.30 0.25 -7.64
CA VAL A 222 -20.64 -1.18 -7.75
C VAL A 222 -21.37 -1.68 -6.49
N ILE A 223 -20.95 -1.25 -5.29
CA ILE A 223 -21.64 -1.62 -4.04
C ILE A 223 -23.10 -1.14 -4.05
N LYS A 224 -23.36 0.11 -4.46
CA LYS A 224 -24.72 0.64 -4.57
C LYS A 224 -25.59 -0.20 -5.49
N GLU A 225 -25.08 -0.66 -6.62
CA GLU A 225 -25.84 -1.51 -7.54
C GLU A 225 -26.08 -2.93 -6.98
N ILE A 226 -25.07 -3.52 -6.32
CA ILE A 226 -25.21 -4.82 -5.65
C ILE A 226 -26.30 -4.75 -4.56
N ARG A 227 -26.28 -3.71 -3.72
CA ARG A 227 -27.23 -3.57 -2.61
C ARG A 227 -28.69 -3.40 -3.05
N LYS A 228 -28.96 -2.96 -4.28
CA LYS A 228 -30.32 -2.92 -4.83
C LYS A 228 -30.93 -4.30 -5.03
N VAL A 229 -30.11 -5.32 -5.28
CA VAL A 229 -30.57 -6.69 -5.62
C VAL A 229 -30.26 -7.69 -4.52
N ASN A 230 -29.22 -7.45 -3.72
CA ASN A 230 -28.82 -8.34 -2.61
C ASN A 230 -28.24 -7.54 -1.45
N THR A 231 -28.97 -7.45 -0.35
CA THR A 231 -28.58 -6.77 0.89
C THR A 231 -27.79 -7.67 1.85
N GLU A 232 -27.84 -9.00 1.66
CA GLU A 232 -27.30 -9.99 2.58
C GLU A 232 -25.88 -10.45 2.25
N VAL A 233 -25.45 -10.30 0.98
CA VAL A 233 -24.13 -10.72 0.53
C VAL A 233 -23.06 -9.91 1.26
N ILE A 234 -22.05 -10.59 1.78
CA ILE A 234 -20.89 -9.94 2.43
C ILE A 234 -20.00 -9.34 1.35
N ILE A 235 -19.65 -8.06 1.49
CA ILE A 235 -18.69 -7.38 0.60
C ILE A 235 -17.39 -7.16 1.36
N MET A 236 -16.36 -7.92 0.99
CA MET A 236 -15.01 -7.83 1.50
C MET A 236 -14.14 -7.06 0.51
N VAL A 237 -13.31 -6.13 1.02
CA VAL A 237 -12.30 -5.45 0.21
C VAL A 237 -10.91 -5.77 0.74
N ASP A 238 -10.04 -6.34 -0.12
CA ASP A 238 -8.60 -6.31 0.10
C ASP A 238 -8.11 -4.87 -0.15
N ASN A 239 -7.83 -4.16 0.94
CA ASN A 239 -7.46 -2.76 0.94
C ASN A 239 -5.94 -2.53 0.96
N CYS A 240 -5.14 -3.59 0.85
CA CYS A 240 -3.68 -3.51 0.78
C CYS A 240 -3.24 -2.46 -0.25
N TYR A 241 -2.32 -1.57 0.14
CA TYR A 241 -1.81 -0.43 -0.64
C TYR A 241 -2.82 0.70 -0.92
N GLY A 242 -4.09 0.53 -0.54
CA GLY A 242 -5.15 1.50 -0.81
C GLY A 242 -5.44 2.45 0.35
N GLU A 243 -4.92 2.16 1.54
CA GLU A 243 -5.21 2.92 2.75
C GLU A 243 -4.61 4.33 2.66
N PHE A 244 -5.42 5.33 2.98
CA PHE A 244 -5.07 6.76 2.97
C PHE A 244 -4.63 7.34 1.61
N VAL A 245 -4.84 6.59 0.52
CA VAL A 245 -4.61 7.07 -0.85
C VAL A 245 -5.69 8.07 -1.28
N GLU A 246 -6.89 7.89 -0.81
CA GLU A 246 -8.06 8.74 -1.06
C GLU A 246 -8.63 9.29 0.26
N GLU A 247 -9.61 10.21 0.19
CA GLU A 247 -10.23 10.78 1.39
C GLU A 247 -11.13 9.79 2.13
N LYS A 248 -11.74 8.85 1.42
CA LYS A 248 -12.63 7.84 1.99
C LYS A 248 -12.02 6.45 1.88
N GLU A 249 -12.49 5.58 2.77
CA GLU A 249 -12.13 4.18 2.80
C GLU A 249 -13.32 3.29 2.36
N PRO A 250 -13.09 2.02 1.97
CA PRO A 250 -14.17 1.18 1.43
C PRO A 250 -15.36 0.97 2.37
N ILE A 251 -15.16 0.95 3.69
CA ILE A 251 -16.28 0.85 4.67
C ILE A 251 -17.20 2.07 4.56
N GLU A 252 -16.65 3.26 4.38
CA GLU A 252 -17.42 4.51 4.26
C GLU A 252 -18.35 4.52 3.03
N VAL A 253 -18.12 3.62 2.09
CA VAL A 253 -18.93 3.51 0.86
C VAL A 253 -19.72 2.19 0.76
N GLY A 254 -19.79 1.43 1.87
CA GLY A 254 -20.70 0.30 2.03
C GLY A 254 -20.09 -1.09 1.96
N ALA A 255 -18.75 -1.24 2.01
CA ALA A 255 -18.12 -2.52 2.26
C ALA A 255 -18.44 -2.99 3.70
N ASP A 256 -18.60 -4.30 3.89
CA ASP A 256 -18.88 -4.88 5.21
C ASP A 256 -17.61 -5.14 6.01
N ILE A 257 -16.52 -5.43 5.33
CA ILE A 257 -15.24 -5.78 5.94
C ILE A 257 -14.08 -5.43 5.00
N ILE A 258 -13.00 -4.93 5.58
CA ILE A 258 -11.74 -4.67 4.87
C ILE A 258 -10.60 -5.42 5.54
N VAL A 259 -9.62 -5.79 4.74
CA VAL A 259 -8.43 -6.51 5.18
C VAL A 259 -7.19 -5.82 4.63
N GLY A 260 -6.12 -5.74 5.42
CA GLY A 260 -4.85 -5.24 4.94
C GLY A 260 -3.68 -5.59 5.84
N SER A 261 -2.50 -5.18 5.42
CA SER A 261 -1.22 -5.53 6.07
C SER A 261 -0.59 -4.33 6.76
N LEU A 262 -0.04 -4.54 7.96
CA LEU A 262 0.78 -3.52 8.64
C LEU A 262 2.22 -3.45 8.09
N MET A 263 2.62 -4.38 7.22
CA MET A 263 3.87 -4.30 6.45
C MET A 263 3.77 -3.35 5.25
N LYS A 264 2.61 -2.69 5.09
CA LYS A 264 2.26 -1.77 4.02
C LYS A 264 1.91 -0.39 4.60
N ASN A 265 0.91 0.28 4.01
CA ASN A 265 0.56 1.68 4.29
C ASN A 265 0.42 2.00 5.79
N LEU A 266 -0.42 1.26 6.53
CA LEU A 266 -0.75 1.62 7.92
C LEU A 266 0.38 1.38 8.92
N GLY A 267 1.32 0.51 8.60
CA GLY A 267 2.49 0.30 9.44
C GLY A 267 3.61 1.32 9.22
N ALA A 268 3.55 2.08 8.12
CA ALA A 268 4.47 3.19 7.79
C ALA A 268 5.97 2.83 7.88
N GLY A 269 6.36 1.56 7.67
CA GLY A 269 7.72 1.06 7.87
C GLY A 269 8.15 0.97 9.34
N ILE A 270 7.24 1.21 10.28
CA ILE A 270 7.50 1.16 11.74
C ILE A 270 6.98 -0.13 12.36
N ALA A 271 5.82 -0.63 11.89
CA ALA A 271 5.30 -1.92 12.33
C ALA A 271 6.23 -3.04 11.84
N THR A 272 6.63 -3.91 12.76
CA THR A 272 7.59 -4.99 12.47
C THR A 272 6.94 -6.30 12.04
N SER A 273 5.62 -6.38 12.09
CA SER A 273 4.77 -7.51 11.70
C SER A 273 3.31 -7.06 11.76
N GLY A 274 2.42 -7.94 11.36
CA GLY A 274 1.00 -7.77 11.64
C GLY A 274 0.14 -7.41 10.44
N ALA A 275 -1.17 -7.53 10.69
CA ALA A 275 -2.20 -7.17 9.73
C ALA A 275 -3.45 -6.70 10.49
N TYR A 276 -4.43 -6.19 9.75
CA TYR A 276 -5.70 -5.75 10.30
C TYR A 276 -6.89 -6.31 9.52
N ILE A 277 -7.99 -6.49 10.23
CA ILE A 277 -9.32 -6.79 9.69
C ILE A 277 -10.28 -5.83 10.36
N VAL A 278 -11.04 -5.05 9.60
CA VAL A 278 -11.91 -3.99 10.12
C VAL A 278 -13.26 -4.07 9.44
N GLY A 279 -14.36 -3.95 10.18
CA GLY A 279 -15.70 -4.04 9.59
C GLY A 279 -16.82 -4.20 10.59
N ARG A 280 -17.88 -4.91 10.16
CA ARG A 280 -19.03 -5.23 11.00
C ARG A 280 -18.62 -6.11 12.18
N LYS A 281 -19.15 -5.81 13.35
CA LYS A 281 -18.82 -6.50 14.61
C LYS A 281 -19.06 -8.01 14.58
N ASP A 282 -20.17 -8.44 13.95
CA ASP A 282 -20.48 -9.86 13.82
C ASP A 282 -19.44 -10.61 12.98
N LEU A 283 -18.90 -9.99 11.92
CA LEU A 283 -17.88 -10.57 11.06
C LEU A 283 -16.51 -10.57 11.75
N ILE A 284 -16.16 -9.49 12.43
CA ILE A 284 -14.90 -9.39 13.20
C ILE A 284 -14.84 -10.44 14.31
N ARG A 285 -15.97 -10.70 15.00
CA ARG A 285 -16.06 -11.77 16.00
C ARG A 285 -15.70 -13.14 15.39
N LEU A 286 -16.24 -13.46 14.22
CA LEU A 286 -15.93 -14.73 13.54
C LEU A 286 -14.46 -14.82 13.12
N CYS A 287 -13.87 -13.71 12.64
CA CYS A 287 -12.46 -13.66 12.31
C CYS A 287 -11.57 -13.85 13.55
N ALA A 288 -11.93 -13.25 14.67
CA ALA A 288 -11.22 -13.43 15.93
C ALA A 288 -11.30 -14.87 16.45
N GLU A 289 -12.48 -15.49 16.37
CA GLU A 289 -12.66 -16.90 16.73
C GLU A 289 -11.90 -17.85 15.79
N ARG A 290 -11.73 -17.48 14.53
CA ARG A 290 -10.90 -18.24 13.57
C ARG A 290 -9.41 -18.08 13.82
N LEU A 291 -8.98 -16.88 14.23
CA LEU A 291 -7.58 -16.60 14.57
C LEU A 291 -7.15 -17.33 15.85
N THR A 292 -8.02 -17.39 16.85
CA THR A 292 -7.78 -18.01 18.14
C THR A 292 -8.53 -19.35 18.25
N SER A 293 -9.70 -19.30 18.86
CA SER A 293 -10.66 -20.43 18.86
C SER A 293 -12.09 -19.94 19.20
N PRO A 294 -13.12 -20.70 18.82
CA PRO A 294 -14.49 -20.43 19.27
C PRO A 294 -14.57 -20.32 20.79
N GLY A 295 -15.25 -19.29 21.27
CA GLY A 295 -15.42 -18.98 22.69
C GLY A 295 -14.29 -18.18 23.33
N ILE A 296 -13.15 -17.97 22.63
CA ILE A 296 -12.04 -17.13 23.07
C ILE A 296 -12.06 -15.79 22.29
N GLY A 297 -12.02 -15.86 20.96
CA GLY A 297 -12.12 -14.70 20.10
C GLY A 297 -11.06 -13.64 20.39
N LYS A 298 -11.51 -12.39 20.67
CA LYS A 298 -10.64 -11.20 20.88
C LYS A 298 -9.97 -11.13 22.25
N GLU A 299 -10.38 -11.95 23.23
CA GLU A 299 -9.97 -11.79 24.62
C GLU A 299 -8.50 -12.03 24.87
N ILE A 300 -7.85 -12.87 24.03
CA ILE A 300 -6.43 -13.18 24.12
C ILE A 300 -5.64 -12.69 22.91
N GLY A 301 -4.33 -12.71 23.06
CA GLY A 301 -3.36 -12.32 22.03
C GLY A 301 -2.44 -11.21 22.57
N PRO A 302 -1.26 -11.57 23.11
CA PRO A 302 -0.36 -10.59 23.68
C PRO A 302 0.20 -9.65 22.62
N SER A 303 0.42 -8.40 22.96
CA SER A 303 0.98 -7.40 22.03
C SER A 303 2.48 -7.63 21.77
N LEU A 304 3.20 -8.30 22.66
CA LEU A 304 4.63 -8.60 22.52
C LEU A 304 5.48 -7.34 22.20
N GLY A 305 5.11 -6.20 22.76
CA GLY A 305 5.81 -4.92 22.54
C GLY A 305 5.43 -4.19 21.26
N GLN A 306 4.43 -4.64 20.50
CA GLN A 306 4.06 -4.02 19.21
C GLN A 306 3.15 -2.79 19.34
N ASN A 307 2.50 -2.55 20.47
CA ASN A 307 1.55 -1.44 20.66
C ASN A 307 2.15 -0.09 20.23
N THR A 308 3.37 0.20 20.68
CA THR A 308 4.06 1.45 20.31
C THR A 308 4.30 1.55 18.80
N ASN A 309 4.73 0.45 18.17
CA ASN A 309 5.00 0.42 16.74
C ASN A 309 3.71 0.58 15.91
N PHE A 310 2.62 -0.07 16.30
CA PHE A 310 1.34 0.03 15.62
C PHE A 310 0.75 1.45 15.73
N LEU A 311 0.79 2.04 16.91
CA LEU A 311 0.28 3.41 17.15
C LEU A 311 1.13 4.46 16.42
N LYS A 312 2.46 4.35 16.47
CA LYS A 312 3.37 5.25 15.74
C LYS A 312 3.23 5.05 14.22
N GLY A 313 3.18 3.81 13.76
CA GLY A 313 2.97 3.49 12.34
C GLY A 313 1.70 4.15 11.83
N LEU A 314 0.57 3.93 12.51
CA LEU A 314 -0.71 4.52 12.17
C LEU A 314 -0.68 6.06 12.18
N PHE A 315 0.00 6.67 13.16
CA PHE A 315 0.14 8.13 13.24
C PHE A 315 0.90 8.71 12.04
N PHE A 316 1.97 8.06 11.61
CA PHE A 316 2.78 8.51 10.48
C PHE A 316 2.23 8.07 9.12
N ALA A 317 1.32 7.10 9.08
CA ALA A 317 0.83 6.49 7.84
C ALA A 317 0.32 7.50 6.79
N PRO A 318 -0.48 8.55 7.12
CA PRO A 318 -0.89 9.52 6.11
C PRO A 318 0.28 10.22 5.43
N SER A 319 1.30 10.61 6.18
CA SER A 319 2.49 11.29 5.65
C SER A 319 3.39 10.37 4.84
N VAL A 320 3.52 9.11 5.27
CA VAL A 320 4.31 8.11 4.54
C VAL A 320 3.62 7.69 3.24
N VAL A 321 2.30 7.53 3.26
CA VAL A 321 1.50 7.26 2.05
C VAL A 321 1.60 8.42 1.06
N ALA A 322 1.51 9.66 1.53
CA ALA A 322 1.73 10.85 0.70
C ALA A 322 3.14 10.86 0.07
N SER A 323 4.16 10.49 0.83
CA SER A 323 5.54 10.37 0.33
C SER A 323 5.65 9.27 -0.74
N ALA A 324 5.02 8.11 -0.53
CA ALA A 324 4.97 7.01 -1.50
C ALA A 324 4.25 7.44 -2.79
N LEU A 325 3.11 8.13 -2.69
CA LEU A 325 2.37 8.67 -3.84
C LEU A 325 3.19 9.71 -4.62
N LYS A 326 3.87 10.63 -3.93
CA LYS A 326 4.77 11.59 -4.57
C LYS A 326 5.93 10.90 -5.29
N THR A 327 6.49 9.86 -4.68
CA THR A 327 7.52 9.02 -5.30
C THR A 327 6.99 8.33 -6.57
N ALA A 328 5.79 7.76 -6.52
CA ALA A 328 5.15 7.11 -7.66
C ALA A 328 4.85 8.11 -8.80
N VAL A 329 4.31 9.30 -8.50
CA VAL A 329 4.04 10.37 -9.47
C VAL A 329 5.34 10.86 -10.12
N PHE A 330 6.40 11.04 -9.33
CA PHE A 330 7.71 11.44 -9.84
C PHE A 330 8.31 10.36 -10.75
N ALA A 331 8.25 9.08 -10.35
CA ALA A 331 8.73 7.96 -11.16
C ALA A 331 7.98 7.85 -12.50
N SER A 332 6.65 7.95 -12.46
CA SER A 332 5.84 7.96 -13.67
C SER A 332 6.27 9.07 -14.62
N LYS A 333 6.35 10.32 -14.13
CA LYS A 333 6.66 11.46 -14.99
C LYS A 333 8.08 11.43 -15.56
N ILE A 334 9.09 11.09 -14.74
CA ILE A 334 10.47 11.08 -15.22
C ILE A 334 10.72 9.97 -16.24
N LEU A 335 10.09 8.81 -16.08
CA LEU A 335 10.21 7.71 -17.03
C LEU A 335 9.42 7.96 -18.32
N GLU A 336 8.26 8.63 -18.25
CA GLU A 336 7.55 9.11 -19.45
C GLU A 336 8.42 10.09 -20.26
N GLU A 337 9.15 11.01 -19.62
CA GLU A 337 10.10 11.94 -20.29
C GLU A 337 11.27 11.18 -20.95
N LEU A 338 11.61 10.00 -20.45
CA LEU A 338 12.63 9.12 -21.03
C LEU A 338 12.07 8.14 -22.09
N GLY A 339 10.76 8.23 -22.42
CA GLY A 339 10.11 7.44 -23.45
C GLY A 339 9.60 6.07 -23.00
N TYR A 340 9.53 5.79 -21.69
CA TYR A 340 8.93 4.57 -21.15
C TYR A 340 7.45 4.75 -20.85
N ASN A 341 6.69 3.67 -20.90
CA ASN A 341 5.30 3.66 -20.47
C ASN A 341 5.20 3.45 -18.96
N ALA A 342 4.31 4.19 -18.32
CA ALA A 342 4.03 4.09 -16.89
C ALA A 342 2.51 4.00 -16.65
N ASN A 343 2.08 3.20 -15.70
CA ASN A 343 0.67 3.06 -15.33
C ASN A 343 0.54 2.99 -13.78
N PRO A 344 -0.28 3.87 -13.14
CA PRO A 344 -0.96 5.02 -13.74
C PRO A 344 0.03 6.07 -14.26
N ARG A 345 -0.39 6.89 -15.20
CA ARG A 345 0.37 8.08 -15.60
C ARG A 345 0.40 9.08 -14.45
N PHE A 346 1.39 10.01 -14.49
CA PHE A 346 1.61 10.97 -13.40
C PHE A 346 0.38 11.81 -13.03
N ASN A 347 -0.51 12.08 -14.00
CA ASN A 347 -1.72 12.92 -13.86
C ASN A 347 -3.03 12.11 -13.72
N GLU A 348 -2.96 10.78 -13.62
CA GLU A 348 -4.13 9.93 -13.44
C GLU A 348 -4.44 9.71 -11.95
N LYS A 349 -5.72 9.48 -11.66
CA LYS A 349 -6.15 9.09 -10.30
C LYS A 349 -5.58 7.74 -9.92
N ARG A 350 -5.25 7.60 -8.65
CA ARG A 350 -4.67 6.40 -8.06
C ARG A 350 -5.59 5.85 -6.99
N GLY A 351 -5.78 4.54 -6.98
CA GLY A 351 -6.46 3.81 -5.90
C GLY A 351 -5.49 3.12 -4.94
N ASP A 352 -4.21 3.08 -5.29
CA ASP A 352 -3.13 2.49 -4.49
C ASP A 352 -1.82 3.27 -4.66
N ILE A 353 -0.74 2.83 -3.97
CA ILE A 353 0.59 3.42 -4.07
C ILE A 353 1.49 2.75 -5.11
N VAL A 354 1.00 1.73 -5.82
CA VAL A 354 1.81 0.97 -6.77
C VAL A 354 1.99 1.75 -8.07
N GLN A 355 3.22 1.77 -8.57
CA GLN A 355 3.58 2.33 -9.87
C GLN A 355 4.17 1.25 -10.75
N THR A 356 3.51 0.94 -11.86
CA THR A 356 4.10 0.06 -12.87
C THR A 356 4.91 0.86 -13.88
N LEU A 357 6.05 0.31 -14.25
CA LEU A 357 7.00 0.87 -15.19
C LEU A 357 7.29 -0.21 -16.25
N ILE A 358 6.90 0.03 -17.50
CA ILE A 358 6.93 -0.98 -18.56
C ILE A 358 8.20 -0.80 -19.37
N PHE A 359 9.12 -1.75 -19.26
CA PHE A 359 10.43 -1.66 -19.92
C PHE A 359 10.48 -2.38 -21.28
N ASN A 360 9.62 -3.38 -21.51
CA ASN A 360 9.67 -4.27 -22.69
C ASN A 360 11.06 -4.91 -22.92
N ASP A 361 11.87 -5.00 -21.87
CA ASP A 361 13.26 -5.45 -21.90
C ASP A 361 13.64 -6.03 -20.53
N LYS A 362 14.03 -7.30 -20.54
CA LYS A 362 14.40 -8.04 -19.33
C LYS A 362 15.60 -7.42 -18.61
N GLU A 363 16.63 -7.01 -19.36
CA GLU A 363 17.85 -6.48 -18.75
C GLU A 363 17.60 -5.11 -18.09
N LYS A 364 16.75 -4.27 -18.71
CA LYS A 364 16.36 -2.98 -18.13
C LYS A 364 15.57 -3.15 -16.86
N LEU A 365 14.63 -4.10 -16.82
CA LEU A 365 13.90 -4.43 -15.58
C LEU A 365 14.88 -4.82 -14.48
N ILE A 366 15.81 -5.74 -14.75
CA ILE A 366 16.81 -6.21 -13.79
C ILE A 366 17.68 -5.04 -13.31
N LYS A 367 18.23 -4.24 -14.24
CA LYS A 367 19.08 -3.08 -13.89
C LYS A 367 18.32 -2.03 -13.08
N PHE A 368 17.06 -1.78 -13.38
CA PHE A 368 16.24 -0.85 -12.61
C PHE A 368 16.06 -1.34 -11.17
N CYS A 369 15.67 -2.60 -10.96
CA CYS A 369 15.56 -3.19 -9.62
C CYS A 369 16.91 -3.15 -8.87
N GLN A 370 18.02 -3.53 -9.52
CA GLN A 370 19.36 -3.43 -8.95
C GLN A 370 19.73 -2.00 -8.56
N GLY A 371 19.30 -1.02 -9.37
CA GLY A 371 19.49 0.40 -9.08
C GLY A 371 18.70 0.85 -7.84
N ILE A 372 17.45 0.43 -7.69
CA ILE A 372 16.65 0.66 -6.46
C ILE A 372 17.36 0.03 -5.25
N GLN A 373 17.79 -1.23 -5.33
CA GLN A 373 18.53 -1.91 -4.25
C GLN A 373 19.77 -1.14 -3.84
N SER A 374 20.57 -0.69 -4.81
CA SER A 374 21.81 0.05 -4.55
C SER A 374 21.60 1.44 -3.91
N ALA A 375 20.36 1.95 -3.94
CA ALA A 375 19.97 3.21 -3.31
C ALA A 375 19.28 3.01 -1.94
N SER A 376 19.03 1.76 -1.56
CA SER A 376 18.35 1.42 -0.31
C SER A 376 19.26 1.66 0.90
N PRO A 377 18.71 1.93 2.10
CA PRO A 377 19.53 2.13 3.31
C PRO A 377 20.10 0.84 3.86
N VAL A 378 19.48 -0.30 3.56
CA VAL A 378 19.89 -1.63 4.04
C VAL A 378 20.33 -2.46 2.84
N ASP A 379 21.40 -3.22 3.00
CA ASP A 379 21.96 -4.13 1.98
C ASP A 379 22.16 -3.50 0.59
N SER A 380 22.54 -2.22 0.55
CA SER A 380 22.79 -1.49 -0.72
C SER A 380 23.91 -2.08 -1.57
N PHE A 381 24.76 -2.90 -0.98
CA PHE A 381 25.85 -3.62 -1.66
C PHE A 381 25.37 -4.94 -2.31
N ALA A 382 24.17 -5.42 -1.98
CA ALA A 382 23.61 -6.63 -2.56
C ALA A 382 23.16 -6.37 -4.00
N ILE A 383 23.35 -7.35 -4.85
CA ILE A 383 22.93 -7.32 -6.25
C ILE A 383 21.82 -8.36 -6.41
N PRO A 384 20.54 -7.96 -6.43
CA PRO A 384 19.44 -8.88 -6.59
C PRO A 384 19.47 -9.54 -7.97
N GLU A 385 19.14 -10.82 -7.99
CA GLU A 385 18.96 -11.62 -9.21
C GLU A 385 17.58 -12.28 -9.21
N PRO A 386 17.02 -12.58 -10.40
CA PRO A 386 15.76 -13.29 -10.50
C PRO A 386 15.81 -14.67 -9.84
N GLY A 387 14.94 -14.92 -8.87
CA GLY A 387 14.85 -16.16 -8.10
C GLY A 387 13.44 -16.74 -8.05
N ASP A 388 13.35 -18.01 -7.70
CA ASP A 388 12.06 -18.67 -7.44
C ASP A 388 11.48 -18.18 -6.11
N MET A 389 10.20 -17.87 -6.08
CA MET A 389 9.50 -17.41 -4.90
C MET A 389 8.25 -18.25 -4.63
N GLY A 390 8.01 -18.57 -3.36
CA GLY A 390 6.82 -19.31 -2.97
C GLY A 390 5.53 -18.58 -3.33
N GLY A 391 4.64 -19.25 -4.07
CA GLY A 391 3.36 -18.69 -4.49
C GLY A 391 3.39 -17.97 -5.85
N TYR A 392 4.52 -18.00 -6.57
CA TYR A 392 4.66 -17.42 -7.91
C TYR A 392 5.13 -18.47 -8.91
N GLU A 393 4.60 -18.41 -10.14
CA GLU A 393 5.01 -19.32 -11.23
C GLU A 393 6.29 -18.84 -11.92
N ASP A 394 6.42 -17.52 -12.13
CA ASP A 394 7.61 -16.93 -12.73
C ASP A 394 8.68 -16.61 -11.70
N LYS A 395 9.94 -16.61 -12.15
CA LYS A 395 11.01 -16.03 -11.34
C LYS A 395 10.76 -14.53 -11.13
N VAL A 396 11.01 -14.05 -9.93
CA VAL A 396 10.82 -12.65 -9.57
C VAL A 396 12.16 -12.05 -9.17
N ILE A 397 12.48 -10.84 -9.66
CA ILE A 397 13.53 -10.01 -9.09
C ILE A 397 12.91 -9.08 -8.05
N MET A 398 13.53 -8.97 -6.88
CA MET A 398 13.09 -8.08 -5.80
C MET A 398 14.21 -7.14 -5.36
N ALA A 399 13.89 -5.86 -5.27
CA ALA A 399 14.69 -4.86 -4.59
C ALA A 399 13.94 -4.39 -3.35
N ALA A 400 14.41 -4.75 -2.18
CA ALA A 400 13.76 -4.49 -0.90
C ALA A 400 14.80 -4.32 0.22
N GLY A 401 15.69 -3.34 0.08
CA GLY A 401 16.63 -2.96 1.14
C GLY A 401 15.96 -2.14 2.22
N THR A 402 15.09 -2.79 3.01
CA THR A 402 14.18 -2.19 3.97
C THR A 402 14.61 -2.43 5.41
N PHE A 403 14.25 -1.53 6.33
CA PHE A 403 14.52 -1.70 7.78
C PHE A 403 13.72 -2.84 8.39
N THR A 404 12.50 -3.06 7.87
CA THR A 404 11.67 -4.20 8.24
C THR A 404 11.55 -5.09 7.02
N GLU A 405 12.00 -6.34 7.12
CA GLU A 405 11.97 -7.29 6.01
C GLU A 405 10.56 -7.44 5.44
N GLY A 406 10.42 -7.26 4.12
CA GLY A 406 9.14 -7.35 3.42
C GLY A 406 8.24 -6.12 3.57
N SER A 407 8.70 -5.04 4.20
CA SER A 407 7.94 -3.78 4.32
C SER A 407 7.94 -3.02 2.99
N THR A 408 6.88 -3.19 2.22
CA THR A 408 6.77 -2.60 0.88
C THR A 408 6.39 -1.12 0.86
N ILE A 409 6.01 -0.54 2.01
CA ILE A 409 5.83 0.93 2.14
C ILE A 409 7.19 1.67 2.18
N GLU A 410 8.26 1.02 2.55
CA GLU A 410 9.62 1.44 2.30
C GLU A 410 9.89 1.26 0.80
N LEU A 411 10.75 2.06 0.18
CA LEU A 411 10.95 1.96 -1.26
C LEU A 411 11.34 0.54 -1.67
N SER A 412 10.49 -0.11 -2.46
CA SER A 412 10.71 -1.43 -3.01
C SER A 412 10.28 -1.52 -4.47
N CYS A 413 10.84 -2.48 -5.19
CA CYS A 413 10.54 -2.68 -6.60
C CYS A 413 10.68 -4.16 -6.94
N ASP A 414 9.62 -4.75 -7.44
CA ASP A 414 9.59 -6.15 -7.86
C ASP A 414 9.31 -6.25 -9.36
N GLY A 415 9.72 -7.36 -9.97
CA GLY A 415 9.36 -7.64 -11.35
C GLY A 415 9.37 -9.14 -11.66
N PRO A 416 8.22 -9.74 -11.99
CA PRO A 416 8.21 -11.08 -12.56
C PRO A 416 8.92 -11.06 -13.93
N ILE A 417 9.72 -12.11 -14.18
CA ILE A 417 10.53 -12.22 -15.41
C ILE A 417 9.67 -12.80 -16.53
N ARG A 418 8.70 -12.01 -16.98
CA ARG A 418 7.82 -12.30 -18.10
C ARG A 418 7.52 -11.04 -18.89
N GLU A 419 7.20 -11.17 -20.17
CA GLU A 419 6.77 -10.04 -20.99
C GLU A 419 5.46 -9.41 -20.45
N PRO A 420 5.35 -8.08 -20.52
CA PRO A 420 6.24 -7.11 -21.19
C PRO A 420 7.35 -6.54 -20.28
N TYR A 421 7.83 -7.27 -19.28
CA TYR A 421 8.89 -6.90 -18.33
C TYR A 421 8.58 -5.61 -17.58
N ILE A 422 7.68 -5.74 -16.63
CA ILE A 422 7.13 -4.64 -15.82
C ILE A 422 7.80 -4.62 -14.44
N ALA A 423 8.26 -3.46 -14.03
CA ALA A 423 8.60 -3.20 -12.63
C ALA A 423 7.37 -2.70 -11.88
N TYR A 424 7.09 -3.30 -10.74
CA TYR A 424 6.07 -2.90 -9.79
C TYR A 424 6.77 -2.22 -8.62
N MET A 425 6.79 -0.89 -8.66
CA MET A 425 7.45 -0.07 -7.66
C MET A 425 6.42 0.45 -6.65
N GLN A 426 6.74 0.41 -5.38
CA GLN A 426 5.91 0.94 -4.32
C GLN A 426 6.73 1.53 -3.18
N GLY A 427 6.09 2.40 -2.40
CA GLY A 427 6.66 2.93 -1.17
C GLY A 427 7.57 4.13 -1.37
N GLY A 428 8.26 4.43 -0.29
CA GLY A 428 9.11 5.60 -0.11
C GLY A 428 8.74 6.32 1.18
N LEU A 429 9.43 6.01 2.29
CA LEU A 429 9.15 6.59 3.62
C LEU A 429 9.22 8.12 3.60
N THR A 430 10.10 8.67 2.78
CA THR A 430 10.13 10.09 2.44
C THR A 430 10.29 10.26 0.93
N TYR A 431 9.68 11.29 0.39
CA TYR A 431 9.80 11.62 -1.04
C TYR A 431 11.27 11.81 -1.46
N GLN A 432 12.08 12.42 -0.59
CA GLN A 432 13.49 12.71 -0.88
C GLN A 432 14.30 11.42 -1.13
N TYR A 433 14.14 10.42 -0.26
CA TYR A 433 14.79 9.11 -0.46
C TYR A 433 14.21 8.37 -1.67
N GLY A 434 12.89 8.39 -1.85
CA GLY A 434 12.25 7.83 -3.04
C GLY A 434 12.77 8.42 -4.33
N LYS A 435 12.89 9.75 -4.41
CA LYS A 435 13.48 10.46 -5.54
C LYS A 435 14.90 10.03 -5.83
N ILE A 436 15.77 9.99 -4.81
CA ILE A 436 17.19 9.57 -4.96
C ILE A 436 17.23 8.13 -5.49
N GLY A 437 16.42 7.23 -4.95
CA GLY A 437 16.31 5.84 -5.40
C GLY A 437 15.99 5.72 -6.89
N ILE A 438 14.97 6.45 -7.35
CA ILE A 438 14.56 6.48 -8.75
C ILE A 438 15.66 7.05 -9.66
N LEU A 439 16.26 8.19 -9.27
CA LEU A 439 17.32 8.82 -10.07
C LEU A 439 18.55 7.91 -10.22
N LYS A 440 18.90 7.20 -9.14
CA LYS A 440 20.00 6.22 -9.18
C LYS A 440 19.65 5.02 -10.04
N ALA A 441 18.43 4.49 -9.91
CA ALA A 441 17.96 3.38 -10.74
C ALA A 441 18.01 3.71 -12.24
N ILE A 442 17.49 4.88 -12.63
CA ILE A 442 17.54 5.36 -14.02
C ILE A 442 19.00 5.57 -14.49
N SER A 443 19.87 6.07 -13.62
CA SER A 443 21.27 6.29 -13.98
C SER A 443 22.06 4.99 -14.20
N ASN A 444 21.58 3.87 -13.68
CA ASN A 444 22.17 2.53 -13.88
C ASN A 444 21.68 1.83 -15.15
N MET A 445 20.60 2.30 -15.73
CA MET A 445 20.07 1.76 -17.01
C MET A 445 20.87 2.26 -18.20
#